data_c879e6339a763eff9a12b4337832432d
#
_entry.id   c879e6339a763eff9a12b4337832432d
#
_cell.length_a   1.000
_cell.length_b   1.000
_cell.length_c   1.000
_cell.angle_alpha   90.00
_cell.angle_beta   90.00
_cell.angle_gamma   90.00
#
_symmetry.space_group_name_H-M   'P 1'
#
loop_
_entity.id
_entity.type
_entity.pdbx_description
1 polymer ?
#
loop_
_entity_poly.entity_id
_entity_poly.type
_entity_poly.pdbx_seq_one_letter_code
_entity_poly.pdbx_strand_id
1 'polypeptide(L)'
;MALLLATLVTTGVGCSELQARHHARTGNGHFLSGDYPAAVREYEIAEQKYPQGLHVVELNKGLACRQMMVPGSKSPEQQRAVDCALNAFTKMKELRPEDPRGGQLYVQTLFDADRFDTLIAMYEGDLKKDPNDMAAINSLINVHSRADHWSEALKWSMKRADLQPKDAEAQYTVGVMIYNRLFQKGGADKAAYDPRPDPNVDPKKAPAKTPPPFTLGDLMGTERVRVADLGIQYMNRALEVRPSYREAMGFMSLLYRQKAFGYLDKPAEWEVCVNTAEEWRGKATQPVPATQPANAPQAAPETTPT
;
A
#
# COMPACT_ATOMS: atom_id res chain seq x y z
N MET A 1 -69.42 -11.07 4.84
CA MET A 1 -69.07 -9.64 4.66
C MET A 1 -67.63 -9.44 5.19
N ALA A 2 -66.62 -9.94 4.46
CA ALA A 2 -65.23 -9.85 4.85
C ALA A 2 -64.29 -10.06 3.63
N LEU A 3 -64.36 -9.18 2.63
CA LEU A 3 -63.48 -9.27 1.43
C LEU A 3 -63.28 -7.93 0.74
N LEU A 4 -62.98 -6.87 1.47
CA LEU A 4 -62.77 -5.51 0.86
C LEU A 4 -61.74 -4.63 1.59
N LEU A 5 -60.78 -5.21 2.30
CA LEU A 5 -59.76 -4.39 3.01
C LEU A 5 -58.30 -4.67 2.62
N ALA A 6 -58.07 -5.53 1.60
CA ALA A 6 -56.70 -5.91 1.22
C ALA A 6 -56.11 -5.12 0.05
N THR A 7 -56.83 -4.24 -0.62
CA THR A 7 -56.40 -3.60 -1.89
C THR A 7 -55.91 -2.16 -1.77
N LEU A 8 -55.90 -1.52 -0.57
CA LEU A 8 -55.50 -0.12 -0.44
C LEU A 8 -54.04 0.12 -0.02
N VAL A 9 -53.30 -0.93 0.36
CA VAL A 9 -51.90 -0.74 0.83
C VAL A 9 -50.90 -0.75 -0.33
N THR A 10 -51.22 -1.36 -1.48
CA THR A 10 -50.25 -1.49 -2.60
C THR A 10 -50.13 -0.24 -3.48
N THR A 11 -51.11 0.66 -3.49
CA THR A 11 -51.06 1.86 -4.32
C THR A 11 -50.17 2.97 -3.77
N GLY A 12 -49.94 3.02 -2.45
CA GLY A 12 -49.12 4.03 -1.81
C GLY A 12 -47.61 3.86 -2.08
N VAL A 13 -47.14 2.61 -2.17
CA VAL A 13 -45.70 2.31 -2.38
C VAL A 13 -45.24 2.67 -3.79
N GLY A 14 -46.09 2.44 -4.81
CA GLY A 14 -45.75 2.80 -6.19
C GLY A 14 -45.63 4.30 -6.43
N CYS A 15 -46.44 5.13 -5.76
CA CYS A 15 -46.36 6.58 -5.86
C CYS A 15 -45.12 7.14 -5.19
N SER A 16 -44.71 6.61 -4.03
CA SER A 16 -43.53 7.08 -3.29
C SER A 16 -42.21 6.71 -4.04
N GLU A 17 -42.15 5.51 -4.62
CA GLU A 17 -41.02 5.12 -5.44
C GLU A 17 -40.92 5.99 -6.72
N LEU A 18 -42.02 6.31 -7.37
CA LEU A 18 -42.02 7.17 -8.55
C LEU A 18 -41.53 8.57 -8.22
N GLN A 19 -41.95 9.13 -7.08
CA GLN A 19 -41.45 10.42 -6.59
C GLN A 19 -39.96 10.35 -6.30
N ALA A 20 -39.48 9.30 -5.63
CA ALA A 20 -38.06 9.10 -5.37
C ALA A 20 -37.24 9.03 -6.66
N ARG A 21 -37.72 8.32 -7.67
CA ARG A 21 -37.10 8.24 -8.99
C ARG A 21 -37.07 9.59 -9.73
N HIS A 22 -38.09 10.44 -9.54
CA HIS A 22 -38.11 11.79 -10.07
C HIS A 22 -36.99 12.63 -9.44
N HIS A 23 -36.91 12.69 -8.12
CA HIS A 23 -35.83 13.40 -7.42
C HIS A 23 -34.46 12.84 -7.75
N ALA A 24 -34.31 11.52 -7.90
CA ALA A 24 -33.06 10.92 -8.33
C ALA A 24 -32.62 11.43 -9.72
N ARG A 25 -33.55 11.60 -10.66
CA ARG A 25 -33.24 12.16 -12.01
C ARG A 25 -32.83 13.63 -11.91
N THR A 26 -33.52 14.43 -11.09
CA THR A 26 -33.16 15.83 -10.86
C THR A 26 -31.77 15.93 -10.25
N GLY A 27 -31.47 15.11 -9.23
CA GLY A 27 -30.14 14.99 -8.63
C GLY A 27 -29.05 14.61 -9.62
N ASN A 28 -29.35 13.67 -10.54
CA ASN A 28 -28.42 13.31 -11.60
C ASN A 28 -28.14 14.51 -12.56
N GLY A 29 -29.16 15.35 -12.83
CA GLY A 29 -28.97 16.57 -13.61
C GLY A 29 -28.02 17.56 -12.92
N HIS A 30 -28.20 17.79 -11.63
CA HIS A 30 -27.29 18.61 -10.82
C HIS A 30 -25.88 18.02 -10.75
N PHE A 31 -25.75 16.70 -10.59
CA PHE A 31 -24.46 16.02 -10.59
C PHE A 31 -23.70 16.26 -11.91
N LEU A 32 -24.38 16.11 -13.05
CA LEU A 32 -23.78 16.32 -14.37
C LEU A 32 -23.39 17.77 -14.63
N SER A 33 -24.10 18.73 -14.02
CA SER A 33 -23.75 20.16 -14.10
C SER A 33 -22.67 20.59 -13.08
N GLY A 34 -22.20 19.68 -12.21
CA GLY A 34 -21.20 19.95 -11.19
C GLY A 34 -21.77 20.62 -9.92
N ASP A 35 -23.10 20.78 -9.81
CA ASP A 35 -23.74 21.28 -8.58
C ASP A 35 -23.95 20.12 -7.61
N TYR A 36 -22.87 19.64 -7.02
CA TYR A 36 -22.89 18.50 -6.11
C TYR A 36 -23.72 18.72 -4.84
N PRO A 37 -23.71 19.94 -4.22
CA PRO A 37 -24.61 20.22 -3.09
C PRO A 37 -26.09 20.12 -3.43
N ALA A 38 -26.51 20.59 -4.62
CA ALA A 38 -27.89 20.44 -5.05
C ALA A 38 -28.22 18.97 -5.37
N ALA A 39 -27.29 18.23 -6.00
CA ALA A 39 -27.45 16.82 -6.27
C ALA A 39 -27.69 16.03 -4.98
N VAL A 40 -26.89 16.27 -3.93
CA VAL A 40 -27.04 15.61 -2.62
C VAL A 40 -28.41 15.90 -2.01
N ARG A 41 -28.88 17.15 -2.00
CA ARG A 41 -30.22 17.49 -1.50
C ARG A 41 -31.33 16.73 -2.21
N GLU A 42 -31.26 16.63 -3.52
CA GLU A 42 -32.25 15.87 -4.31
C GLU A 42 -32.23 14.38 -4.00
N TYR A 43 -31.05 13.78 -3.81
CA TYR A 43 -30.91 12.39 -3.41
C TYR A 43 -31.45 12.15 -1.98
N GLU A 44 -31.25 13.07 -1.05
CA GLU A 44 -31.82 13.02 0.30
C GLU A 44 -33.36 13.07 0.27
N ILE A 45 -33.95 13.90 -0.59
CA ILE A 45 -35.40 13.90 -0.80
C ILE A 45 -35.85 12.56 -1.37
N ALA A 46 -35.12 11.99 -2.34
CA ALA A 46 -35.44 10.68 -2.87
C ALA A 46 -35.45 9.58 -1.79
N GLU A 47 -34.48 9.59 -0.87
CA GLU A 47 -34.44 8.69 0.28
C GLU A 47 -35.63 8.86 1.23
N GLN A 48 -36.02 10.11 1.53
CA GLN A 48 -37.18 10.39 2.37
C GLN A 48 -38.49 9.91 1.73
N LYS A 49 -38.61 9.99 0.39
CA LYS A 49 -39.81 9.53 -0.33
C LYS A 49 -39.89 8.00 -0.41
N TYR A 50 -38.75 7.31 -0.44
CA TYR A 50 -38.67 5.86 -0.55
C TYR A 50 -37.61 5.30 0.43
N PRO A 51 -37.96 5.16 1.73
CA PRO A 51 -37.02 4.71 2.77
C PRO A 51 -36.43 3.33 2.56
N GLN A 52 -37.09 2.44 1.79
CA GLN A 52 -36.54 1.15 1.37
C GLN A 52 -35.25 1.31 0.53
N GLY A 53 -35.08 2.51 -0.03
CA GLY A 53 -33.86 2.91 -0.73
C GLY A 53 -33.77 2.41 -2.18
N LEU A 54 -33.06 3.21 -2.95
CA LEU A 54 -32.66 2.87 -4.32
C LEU A 54 -31.14 2.84 -4.34
N HIS A 55 -30.54 1.68 -4.52
CA HIS A 55 -29.08 1.52 -4.50
C HIS A 55 -28.33 2.48 -5.44
N VAL A 56 -28.96 2.87 -6.57
CA VAL A 56 -28.40 3.85 -7.52
C VAL A 56 -28.39 5.26 -6.92
N VAL A 57 -29.40 5.62 -6.09
CA VAL A 57 -29.44 6.91 -5.37
C VAL A 57 -28.29 6.98 -4.38
N GLU A 58 -28.09 5.92 -3.62
CA GLU A 58 -26.99 5.84 -2.66
C GLU A 58 -25.63 5.90 -3.35
N LEU A 59 -25.44 5.18 -4.45
CA LEU A 59 -24.22 5.27 -5.25
C LEU A 59 -23.94 6.71 -5.70
N ASN A 60 -24.94 7.34 -6.34
CA ASN A 60 -24.75 8.68 -6.91
C ASN A 60 -24.60 9.75 -5.82
N LYS A 61 -25.33 9.64 -4.69
CA LYS A 61 -25.15 10.50 -3.51
C LYS A 61 -23.74 10.38 -2.97
N GLY A 62 -23.25 9.17 -2.75
CA GLY A 62 -21.88 8.93 -2.28
C GLY A 62 -20.84 9.53 -3.23
N LEU A 63 -21.01 9.38 -4.53
CA LEU A 63 -20.14 9.98 -5.54
C LEU A 63 -20.19 11.52 -5.51
N ALA A 64 -21.41 12.13 -5.36
CA ALA A 64 -21.55 13.58 -5.24
C ALA A 64 -20.85 14.11 -3.98
N CYS A 65 -21.01 13.42 -2.83
CA CYS A 65 -20.31 13.78 -1.60
C CYS A 65 -18.80 13.68 -1.74
N ARG A 66 -18.28 12.66 -2.45
CA ARG A 66 -16.83 12.57 -2.75
C ARG A 66 -16.31 13.71 -3.59
N GLN A 67 -17.08 14.22 -4.54
CA GLN A 67 -16.69 15.40 -5.35
C GLN A 67 -16.57 16.68 -4.53
N MET A 68 -17.23 16.74 -3.36
CA MET A 68 -17.09 17.85 -2.44
C MET A 68 -15.91 17.72 -1.48
N MET A 69 -15.22 16.57 -1.47
CA MET A 69 -14.06 16.34 -0.61
C MET A 69 -12.86 17.14 -1.10
N VAL A 70 -12.14 17.77 -0.19
CA VAL A 70 -10.88 18.48 -0.45
C VAL A 70 -9.75 17.69 0.21
N PRO A 71 -8.84 17.10 -0.56
CA PRO A 71 -7.74 16.30 -0.02
C PRO A 71 -6.92 17.07 1.01
N GLY A 72 -6.61 16.42 2.15
CA GLY A 72 -5.82 17.01 3.23
C GLY A 72 -6.54 18.05 4.10
N SER A 73 -7.77 18.46 3.75
CA SER A 73 -8.57 19.37 4.58
C SER A 73 -9.14 18.64 5.81
N LYS A 74 -9.10 19.33 6.95
CA LYS A 74 -9.73 18.89 8.21
C LYS A 74 -10.92 19.75 8.61
N SER A 75 -11.45 20.54 7.68
CA SER A 75 -12.58 21.43 7.96
C SER A 75 -13.86 20.66 8.31
N PRO A 76 -14.81 21.28 9.03
CA PRO A 76 -16.12 20.65 9.30
C PRO A 76 -16.88 20.28 8.02
N GLU A 77 -16.73 21.07 6.94
CA GLU A 77 -17.31 20.80 5.62
C GLU A 77 -16.74 19.51 5.03
N GLN A 78 -15.42 19.36 5.11
CA GLN A 78 -14.73 18.13 4.68
C GLN A 78 -15.27 16.92 5.46
N GLN A 79 -15.38 17.01 6.79
CA GLN A 79 -15.90 15.92 7.60
C GLN A 79 -17.33 15.54 7.19
N ARG A 80 -18.21 16.53 6.95
CA ARG A 80 -19.58 16.27 6.47
C ARG A 80 -19.58 15.59 5.10
N ALA A 81 -18.74 16.01 4.18
CA ALA A 81 -18.63 15.39 2.86
C ALA A 81 -18.15 13.93 2.94
N VAL A 82 -17.14 13.65 3.78
CA VAL A 82 -16.66 12.30 4.05
C VAL A 82 -17.75 11.43 4.66
N ASP A 83 -18.39 11.90 5.73
CA ASP A 83 -19.42 11.14 6.43
C ASP A 83 -20.65 10.88 5.53
N CYS A 84 -21.02 11.86 4.70
CA CYS A 84 -22.04 11.70 3.67
C CYS A 84 -21.69 10.56 2.71
N ALA A 85 -20.49 10.56 2.17
CA ALA A 85 -20.05 9.53 1.22
C ALA A 85 -20.01 8.13 1.87
N LEU A 86 -19.43 8.02 3.08
CA LEU A 86 -19.34 6.76 3.81
C LEU A 86 -20.72 6.17 4.14
N ASN A 87 -21.64 7.00 4.61
CA ASN A 87 -23.01 6.59 4.93
C ASN A 87 -23.75 6.10 3.67
N ALA A 88 -23.63 6.82 2.56
CA ALA A 88 -24.25 6.44 1.30
C ALA A 88 -23.71 5.10 0.77
N PHE A 89 -22.39 4.90 0.78
CA PHE A 89 -21.80 3.63 0.34
C PHE A 89 -22.11 2.46 1.30
N THR A 90 -22.21 2.73 2.61
CA THR A 90 -22.69 1.71 3.56
C THR A 90 -24.09 1.25 3.22
N LYS A 91 -25.01 2.19 3.00
CA LYS A 91 -26.40 1.88 2.63
C LYS A 91 -26.51 1.19 1.27
N MET A 92 -25.65 1.58 0.31
CA MET A 92 -25.55 0.88 -0.97
C MET A 92 -25.16 -0.60 -0.78
N LYS A 93 -24.18 -0.89 0.11
CA LYS A 93 -23.77 -2.28 0.43
C LYS A 93 -24.90 -3.09 1.06
N GLU A 94 -25.72 -2.46 1.90
CA GLU A 94 -26.89 -3.11 2.53
C GLU A 94 -27.95 -3.42 1.50
N LEU A 95 -28.22 -2.51 0.56
CA LEU A 95 -29.22 -2.66 -0.49
C LEU A 95 -28.81 -3.64 -1.62
N ARG A 96 -27.49 -3.75 -1.85
CA ARG A 96 -26.90 -4.58 -2.92
C ARG A 96 -25.58 -5.20 -2.46
N PRO A 97 -25.64 -6.20 -1.56
CA PRO A 97 -24.44 -6.87 -1.04
C PRO A 97 -23.57 -7.53 -2.13
N GLU A 98 -24.21 -7.96 -3.23
CA GLU A 98 -23.52 -8.57 -4.37
C GLU A 98 -22.80 -7.56 -5.27
N ASP A 99 -23.07 -6.27 -5.15
CA ASP A 99 -22.41 -5.23 -5.94
C ASP A 99 -21.14 -4.75 -5.21
N PRO A 100 -19.94 -5.04 -5.73
CA PRO A 100 -18.69 -4.73 -5.02
C PRO A 100 -18.41 -3.22 -4.95
N ARG A 101 -19.07 -2.39 -5.77
CA ARG A 101 -18.79 -0.95 -5.87
C ARG A 101 -18.98 -0.22 -4.55
N GLY A 102 -20.03 -0.56 -3.78
CA GLY A 102 -20.30 0.05 -2.48
C GLY A 102 -19.14 -0.17 -1.51
N GLY A 103 -18.60 -1.39 -1.44
CA GLY A 103 -17.44 -1.73 -0.62
C GLY A 103 -16.16 -1.05 -1.08
N GLN A 104 -15.89 -1.10 -2.38
CA GLN A 104 -14.70 -0.50 -2.98
C GLN A 104 -14.66 1.02 -2.79
N LEU A 105 -15.78 1.71 -3.05
CA LEU A 105 -15.88 3.17 -2.88
C LEU A 105 -15.82 3.58 -1.41
N TYR A 106 -16.37 2.78 -0.51
CA TYR A 106 -16.25 2.99 0.94
C TYR A 106 -14.78 2.97 1.37
N VAL A 107 -14.04 1.92 1.02
CA VAL A 107 -12.60 1.77 1.32
C VAL A 107 -11.80 2.91 0.70
N GLN A 108 -12.05 3.22 -0.58
CA GLN A 108 -11.37 4.32 -1.25
C GLN A 108 -11.64 5.67 -0.58
N THR A 109 -12.88 5.92 -0.13
CA THR A 109 -13.23 7.15 0.59
C THR A 109 -12.48 7.25 1.91
N LEU A 110 -12.34 6.14 2.65
CA LEU A 110 -11.54 6.10 3.88
C LEU A 110 -10.06 6.43 3.62
N PHE A 111 -9.49 5.90 2.53
CA PHE A 111 -8.12 6.22 2.12
C PHE A 111 -7.95 7.70 1.75
N ASP A 112 -8.87 8.24 0.95
CA ASP A 112 -8.81 9.62 0.48
C ASP A 112 -9.03 10.64 1.62
N ALA A 113 -9.68 10.20 2.70
CA ALA A 113 -9.96 10.98 3.90
C ALA A 113 -8.94 10.74 5.04
N ASP A 114 -7.87 9.98 4.79
CA ASP A 114 -6.87 9.58 5.79
C ASP A 114 -7.47 8.90 7.05
N ARG A 115 -8.62 8.19 6.89
CA ARG A 115 -9.27 7.45 7.98
C ARG A 115 -8.58 6.10 8.21
N PHE A 116 -7.26 6.13 8.41
CA PHE A 116 -6.42 4.92 8.50
C PHE A 116 -6.81 4.02 9.67
N ASP A 117 -7.16 4.58 10.83
CA ASP A 117 -7.57 3.77 12.00
C ASP A 117 -8.79 2.90 11.71
N THR A 118 -9.76 3.44 10.94
CA THR A 118 -10.96 2.68 10.53
C THR A 118 -10.57 1.53 9.58
N LEU A 119 -9.67 1.79 8.62
CA LEU A 119 -9.17 0.77 7.69
C LEU A 119 -8.39 -0.32 8.43
N ILE A 120 -7.52 0.06 9.38
CA ILE A 120 -6.75 -0.87 10.20
C ILE A 120 -7.71 -1.77 10.97
N ALA A 121 -8.68 -1.19 11.71
CA ALA A 121 -9.65 -1.95 12.49
C ALA A 121 -10.48 -2.93 11.62
N MET A 122 -10.83 -2.51 10.40
CA MET A 122 -11.57 -3.34 9.44
C MET A 122 -10.74 -4.56 9.01
N TYR A 123 -9.49 -4.36 8.56
CA TYR A 123 -8.64 -5.45 8.08
C TYR A 123 -8.14 -6.34 9.22
N GLU A 124 -7.90 -5.80 10.41
CA GLU A 124 -7.63 -6.62 11.61
C GLU A 124 -8.85 -7.47 11.99
N GLY A 125 -10.07 -6.95 11.77
CA GLY A 125 -11.31 -7.69 11.92
C GLY A 125 -11.41 -8.88 10.96
N ASP A 126 -10.94 -8.73 9.73
CA ASP A 126 -10.88 -9.83 8.75
C ASP A 126 -9.82 -10.86 9.13
N LEU A 127 -8.65 -10.42 9.62
CA LEU A 127 -7.61 -11.33 10.13
C LEU A 127 -7.99 -12.09 11.41
N LYS A 128 -8.99 -11.62 12.18
CA LYS A 128 -9.56 -12.42 13.28
C LYS A 128 -10.38 -13.61 12.76
N LYS A 129 -10.97 -13.49 11.57
CA LYS A 129 -11.73 -14.58 10.92
C LYS A 129 -10.80 -15.53 10.18
N ASP A 130 -9.85 -14.99 9.43
CA ASP A 130 -8.79 -15.73 8.74
C ASP A 130 -7.43 -15.08 9.00
N PRO A 131 -6.60 -15.62 9.93
CA PRO A 131 -5.29 -15.08 10.25
C PRO A 131 -4.28 -15.05 9.09
N ASN A 132 -4.56 -15.73 7.99
CA ASN A 132 -3.72 -15.83 6.81
C ASN A 132 -4.33 -15.17 5.57
N ASP A 133 -5.39 -14.39 5.74
CA ASP A 133 -5.98 -13.61 4.64
C ASP A 133 -4.96 -12.67 4.02
N MET A 134 -4.45 -13.05 2.86
CA MET A 134 -3.43 -12.30 2.13
C MET A 134 -3.93 -10.95 1.62
N ALA A 135 -5.23 -10.81 1.36
CA ALA A 135 -5.81 -9.53 0.94
C ALA A 135 -5.81 -8.54 2.11
N ALA A 136 -6.22 -8.99 3.29
CA ALA A 136 -6.18 -8.19 4.51
C ALA A 136 -4.74 -7.82 4.91
N ILE A 137 -3.79 -8.77 4.83
CA ILE A 137 -2.36 -8.51 5.10
C ILE A 137 -1.81 -7.46 4.15
N ASN A 138 -2.04 -7.57 2.84
CA ASN A 138 -1.58 -6.59 1.85
C ASN A 138 -2.22 -5.21 2.08
N SER A 139 -3.49 -5.18 2.46
CA SER A 139 -4.19 -3.95 2.78
C SER A 139 -3.59 -3.27 4.02
N LEU A 140 -3.27 -4.01 5.08
CA LEU A 140 -2.59 -3.48 6.27
C LEU A 140 -1.20 -2.94 5.95
N ILE A 141 -0.41 -3.63 5.12
CA ILE A 141 0.89 -3.11 4.65
C ILE A 141 0.70 -1.74 3.99
N ASN A 142 -0.28 -1.62 3.10
CA ASN A 142 -0.55 -0.39 2.37
C ASN A 142 -1.02 0.74 3.30
N VAL A 143 -1.99 0.46 4.18
CA VAL A 143 -2.54 1.45 5.13
C VAL A 143 -1.45 1.96 6.06
N HIS A 144 -0.69 1.07 6.69
CA HIS A 144 0.39 1.46 7.60
C HIS A 144 1.51 2.22 6.88
N SER A 145 1.82 1.85 5.62
CA SER A 145 2.80 2.59 4.80
C SER A 145 2.32 4.01 4.50
N ARG A 146 1.04 4.19 4.18
CA ARG A 146 0.44 5.51 3.93
C ARG A 146 0.34 6.37 5.19
N ALA A 147 0.09 5.74 6.34
CA ALA A 147 0.03 6.38 7.64
C ALA A 147 1.41 6.69 8.26
N ASP A 148 2.50 6.40 7.56
CA ASP A 148 3.90 6.46 8.06
C ASP A 148 4.13 5.62 9.33
N HIS A 149 3.34 4.57 9.53
CA HIS A 149 3.50 3.58 10.60
C HIS A 149 4.49 2.50 10.17
N TRP A 150 5.76 2.89 9.96
CA TRP A 150 6.77 2.04 9.34
C TRP A 150 6.95 0.67 10.03
N SER A 151 6.99 0.63 11.36
CA SER A 151 7.20 -0.61 12.12
C SER A 151 6.06 -1.63 11.91
N GLU A 152 4.82 -1.16 11.87
CA GLU A 152 3.68 -2.03 11.60
C GLU A 152 3.64 -2.47 10.15
N ALA A 153 3.92 -1.57 9.19
CA ALA A 153 4.03 -1.92 7.78
C ALA A 153 5.11 -2.99 7.55
N LEU A 154 6.28 -2.86 8.21
CA LEU A 154 7.35 -3.85 8.15
C LEU A 154 6.91 -5.20 8.76
N LYS A 155 6.29 -5.19 9.94
CA LYS A 155 5.78 -6.39 10.61
C LYS A 155 4.82 -7.18 9.72
N TRP A 156 3.86 -6.51 9.08
CA TRP A 156 2.92 -7.14 8.16
C TRP A 156 3.61 -7.63 6.87
N SER A 157 4.60 -6.89 6.35
CA SER A 157 5.40 -7.34 5.20
C SER A 157 6.21 -8.58 5.51
N MET A 158 6.80 -8.65 6.70
CA MET A 158 7.51 -9.85 7.19
C MET A 158 6.55 -11.04 7.31
N LYS A 159 5.36 -10.83 7.90
CA LYS A 159 4.33 -11.89 7.97
C LYS A 159 3.94 -12.40 6.58
N ARG A 160 3.76 -11.50 5.59
CA ARG A 160 3.51 -11.89 4.20
C ARG A 160 4.63 -12.76 3.64
N ALA A 161 5.88 -12.33 3.84
CA ALA A 161 7.05 -13.05 3.37
C ALA A 161 7.20 -14.43 4.03
N ASP A 162 6.88 -14.56 5.31
CA ASP A 162 6.91 -15.83 6.04
C ASP A 162 5.79 -16.79 5.60
N LEU A 163 4.61 -16.27 5.23
CA LEU A 163 3.52 -17.06 4.65
C LEU A 163 3.80 -17.49 3.20
N GLN A 164 4.68 -16.77 2.52
CA GLN A 164 5.05 -17.02 1.11
C GLN A 164 6.56 -17.24 0.96
N PRO A 165 7.16 -18.28 1.59
CA PRO A 165 8.62 -18.44 1.64
C PRO A 165 9.25 -18.71 0.27
N LYS A 166 8.46 -19.14 -0.73
CA LYS A 166 8.90 -19.38 -2.11
C LYS A 166 8.61 -18.19 -3.04
N ASP A 167 8.11 -17.09 -2.53
CA ASP A 167 7.91 -15.85 -3.27
C ASP A 167 9.13 -14.93 -3.07
N ALA A 168 10.03 -14.90 -4.05
CA ALA A 168 11.22 -14.05 -4.02
C ALA A 168 10.86 -12.56 -3.91
N GLU A 169 9.73 -12.14 -4.49
CA GLU A 169 9.26 -10.74 -4.45
C GLU A 169 8.78 -10.34 -3.07
N ALA A 170 8.10 -11.25 -2.36
CA ALA A 170 7.68 -11.00 -0.98
C ALA A 170 8.89 -10.80 -0.06
N GLN A 171 9.94 -11.64 -0.20
CA GLN A 171 11.19 -11.50 0.54
C GLN A 171 11.92 -10.20 0.17
N TYR A 172 12.08 -9.93 -1.12
CA TYR A 172 12.71 -8.73 -1.65
C TYR A 172 12.06 -7.43 -1.13
N THR A 173 10.72 -7.39 -1.11
CA THR A 173 9.97 -6.21 -0.63
C THR A 173 10.35 -5.82 0.80
N VAL A 174 10.53 -6.80 1.70
CA VAL A 174 10.95 -6.53 3.09
C VAL A 174 12.33 -5.86 3.12
N GLY A 175 13.28 -6.37 2.35
CA GLY A 175 14.63 -5.79 2.28
C GLY A 175 14.62 -4.37 1.71
N VAL A 176 13.80 -4.10 0.68
CA VAL A 176 13.63 -2.76 0.11
C VAL A 176 13.03 -1.79 1.14
N MET A 177 12.00 -2.21 1.89
CA MET A 177 11.41 -1.36 2.94
C MET A 177 12.45 -0.97 4.00
N ILE A 178 13.28 -1.93 4.40
CA ILE A 178 14.36 -1.70 5.38
C ILE A 178 15.40 -0.74 4.79
N TYR A 179 15.85 -0.97 3.56
CA TYR A 179 16.80 -0.07 2.89
C TYR A 179 16.25 1.37 2.83
N ASN A 180 15.02 1.55 2.38
CA ASN A 180 14.41 2.87 2.28
C ASN A 180 14.37 3.59 3.63
N ARG A 181 14.06 2.88 4.71
CA ARG A 181 14.09 3.47 6.06
C ARG A 181 15.49 3.91 6.47
N LEU A 182 16.49 3.05 6.25
CA LEU A 182 17.89 3.36 6.57
C LEU A 182 18.41 4.51 5.72
N PHE A 183 18.07 4.57 4.44
CA PHE A 183 18.47 5.63 3.53
C PHE A 183 17.85 6.99 3.91
N GLN A 184 16.53 7.04 4.15
CA GLN A 184 15.85 8.27 4.56
C GLN A 184 16.40 8.86 5.86
N LYS A 185 16.81 8.00 6.80
CA LYS A 185 17.40 8.41 8.07
C LYS A 185 18.91 8.63 8.01
N GLY A 186 19.55 8.27 6.89
CA GLY A 186 21.00 8.37 6.71
C GLY A 186 21.48 9.61 5.95
N GLY A 187 20.66 10.19 5.08
CA GLY A 187 21.01 11.34 4.25
C GLY A 187 22.09 11.05 3.19
N ALA A 188 22.11 11.86 2.13
CA ALA A 188 23.12 11.74 1.05
C ALA A 188 24.54 12.13 1.52
N ASP A 189 24.66 13.06 2.46
CA ASP A 189 25.95 13.54 2.96
C ASP A 189 26.75 12.44 3.69
N LYS A 190 26.05 11.46 4.28
CA LYS A 190 26.67 10.31 4.94
C LYS A 190 27.21 9.28 3.94
N ALA A 191 26.65 9.24 2.73
CA ALA A 191 27.07 8.30 1.69
C ALA A 191 28.50 8.57 1.18
N ALA A 192 28.98 9.80 1.28
CA ALA A 192 30.33 10.20 0.87
C ALA A 192 31.40 10.02 1.98
N TYR A 193 30.99 9.73 3.22
CA TYR A 193 31.94 9.58 4.32
C TYR A 193 32.65 8.22 4.24
N ASP A 194 33.99 8.28 4.20
CA ASP A 194 34.90 7.14 4.28
C ASP A 194 35.80 7.30 5.52
N PRO A 195 35.65 6.49 6.57
CA PRO A 195 36.45 6.58 7.78
C PRO A 195 37.92 6.13 7.59
N ARG A 196 38.24 5.46 6.46
CA ARG A 196 39.60 4.99 6.22
C ARG A 196 40.59 6.15 6.05
N PRO A 197 41.83 6.00 6.53
CA PRO A 197 42.87 6.99 6.26
C PRO A 197 43.06 7.12 4.73
N ASP A 198 43.34 8.35 4.28
CA ASP A 198 43.72 8.56 2.87
C ASP A 198 45.04 7.86 2.59
N PRO A 199 45.11 6.93 1.63
CA PRO A 199 46.33 6.20 1.33
C PRO A 199 47.50 7.11 0.80
N ASN A 200 47.15 8.33 0.36
CA ASN A 200 48.10 9.29 -0.16
C ASN A 200 48.63 10.28 0.91
N VAL A 201 48.13 10.17 2.14
CA VAL A 201 48.53 11.05 3.24
C VAL A 201 49.24 10.24 4.32
N ASP A 202 50.41 10.77 4.79
CA ASP A 202 51.11 10.16 5.92
C ASP A 202 50.15 10.00 7.12
N PRO A 203 49.93 8.76 7.66
CA PRO A 203 49.01 8.52 8.75
C PRO A 203 49.25 9.37 10.00
N LYS A 204 50.48 9.83 10.21
CA LYS A 204 50.86 10.72 11.34
C LYS A 204 50.47 12.17 11.11
N LYS A 205 50.15 12.54 9.87
CA LYS A 205 49.80 13.93 9.47
C LYS A 205 48.34 14.00 8.98
N ALA A 206 47.67 12.88 8.84
CA ALA A 206 46.29 12.84 8.39
C ALA A 206 45.37 13.50 9.46
N PRO A 207 44.54 14.47 9.08
CA PRO A 207 43.55 15.03 10.01
C PRO A 207 42.56 13.94 10.42
N ALA A 208 42.15 13.94 11.70
CA ALA A 208 41.08 13.05 12.16
C ALA A 208 39.80 13.33 11.37
N LYS A 209 39.28 12.30 10.71
CA LYS A 209 37.99 12.40 10.01
C LYS A 209 36.86 12.40 11.02
N THR A 210 36.06 13.44 11.02
CA THR A 210 34.88 13.55 11.87
C THR A 210 33.70 12.94 11.13
N PRO A 211 32.98 11.96 11.72
CA PRO A 211 31.77 11.46 11.13
C PRO A 211 30.75 12.58 10.90
N PRO A 212 29.95 12.52 9.83
CA PRO A 212 28.91 13.50 9.61
C PRO A 212 27.91 13.47 10.78
N PRO A 213 27.34 14.62 11.18
CA PRO A 213 26.40 14.68 12.28
C PRO A 213 25.15 13.84 11.97
N PHE A 214 24.70 13.09 12.95
CA PHE A 214 23.44 12.38 12.88
C PHE A 214 22.32 13.24 13.49
N THR A 215 21.15 13.22 12.88
CA THR A 215 19.96 13.91 13.39
C THR A 215 19.18 13.06 14.37
N LEU A 216 18.35 13.70 15.21
CA LEU A 216 17.44 12.99 16.10
C LEU A 216 16.54 12.05 15.27
N GLY A 217 16.52 10.77 15.57
CA GLY A 217 15.76 9.75 14.85
C GLY A 217 16.53 8.99 13.77
N ASP A 218 17.81 9.31 13.54
CA ASP A 218 18.69 8.46 12.73
C ASP A 218 18.95 7.14 13.48
N LEU A 219 18.88 6.04 12.74
CA LEU A 219 19.38 4.77 13.26
C LEU A 219 20.92 4.81 13.24
N MET A 220 21.56 4.55 14.38
CA MET A 220 23.01 4.66 14.57
C MET A 220 23.60 3.39 15.16
N GLY A 221 24.93 3.24 15.00
CA GLY A 221 25.70 2.20 15.67
C GLY A 221 25.12 0.80 15.51
N THR A 222 25.03 0.08 16.62
CA THR A 222 24.55 -1.32 16.66
C THR A 222 23.11 -1.48 16.19
N GLU A 223 22.24 -0.50 16.43
CA GLU A 223 20.84 -0.57 15.99
C GLU A 223 20.75 -0.47 14.46
N ARG A 224 21.55 0.40 13.83
CA ARG A 224 21.63 0.47 12.38
C ARG A 224 22.13 -0.86 11.78
N VAL A 225 23.17 -1.43 12.37
CA VAL A 225 23.69 -2.75 11.96
C VAL A 225 22.62 -3.79 12.05
N ARG A 226 21.89 -3.89 13.17
CA ARG A 226 20.81 -4.86 13.38
C ARG A 226 19.71 -4.74 12.34
N VAL A 227 19.28 -3.53 12.03
CA VAL A 227 18.22 -3.29 11.04
C VAL A 227 18.72 -3.60 9.62
N ALA A 228 19.97 -3.25 9.30
CA ALA A 228 20.57 -3.59 8.01
C ALA A 228 20.71 -5.12 7.84
N ASP A 229 21.13 -5.82 8.89
CA ASP A 229 21.25 -7.29 8.88
C ASP A 229 19.91 -7.97 8.65
N LEU A 230 18.84 -7.46 9.22
CA LEU A 230 17.50 -7.95 8.92
C LEU A 230 17.15 -7.81 7.44
N GLY A 231 17.47 -6.65 6.83
CA GLY A 231 17.28 -6.43 5.39
C GLY A 231 18.11 -7.39 4.54
N ILE A 232 19.38 -7.59 4.90
CA ILE A 232 20.30 -8.54 4.25
C ILE A 232 19.75 -9.98 4.35
N GLN A 233 19.20 -10.37 5.50
CA GLN A 233 18.60 -11.70 5.68
C GLN A 233 17.45 -11.94 4.69
N TYR A 234 16.54 -10.98 4.54
CA TYR A 234 15.42 -11.11 3.60
C TYR A 234 15.87 -11.06 2.14
N MET A 235 16.90 -10.28 1.81
CA MET A 235 17.49 -10.30 0.47
C MET A 235 18.16 -11.65 0.16
N ASN A 236 18.83 -12.27 1.13
CA ASN A 236 19.37 -13.63 0.97
C ASN A 236 18.26 -14.64 0.68
N ARG A 237 17.16 -14.62 1.44
CA ARG A 237 15.99 -15.47 1.17
C ARG A 237 15.44 -15.26 -0.25
N ALA A 238 15.37 -14.01 -0.73
CA ALA A 238 14.96 -13.72 -2.10
C ALA A 238 15.91 -14.35 -3.14
N LEU A 239 17.21 -14.29 -2.89
CA LEU A 239 18.25 -14.87 -3.76
C LEU A 239 18.31 -16.40 -3.67
N GLU A 240 17.97 -17.01 -2.54
CA GLU A 240 17.81 -18.47 -2.44
C GLU A 240 16.67 -18.97 -3.34
N VAL A 241 15.56 -18.21 -3.42
CA VAL A 241 14.43 -18.55 -4.30
C VAL A 241 14.74 -18.24 -5.77
N ARG A 242 15.39 -17.10 -6.03
CA ARG A 242 15.74 -16.63 -7.38
C ARG A 242 17.22 -16.20 -7.42
N PRO A 243 18.15 -17.11 -7.68
CA PRO A 243 19.60 -16.82 -7.65
C PRO A 243 20.05 -15.74 -8.64
N SER A 244 19.31 -15.53 -9.73
CA SER A 244 19.61 -14.51 -10.74
C SER A 244 18.86 -13.17 -10.52
N TYR A 245 18.32 -12.92 -9.32
CA TYR A 245 17.54 -11.72 -8.99
C TYR A 245 18.45 -10.49 -8.84
N ARG A 246 18.73 -9.79 -9.94
CA ARG A 246 19.68 -8.68 -10.00
C ARG A 246 19.31 -7.51 -9.11
N GLU A 247 18.03 -7.18 -9.03
CA GLU A 247 17.52 -6.11 -8.18
C GLU A 247 17.83 -6.42 -6.70
N ALA A 248 17.63 -7.66 -6.27
CA ALA A 248 17.98 -8.09 -4.93
C ALA A 248 19.49 -8.01 -4.68
N MET A 249 20.35 -8.40 -5.65
CA MET A 249 21.80 -8.22 -5.57
C MET A 249 22.18 -6.74 -5.46
N GLY A 250 21.52 -5.86 -6.22
CA GLY A 250 21.71 -4.41 -6.13
C GLY A 250 21.38 -3.89 -4.74
N PHE A 251 20.23 -4.29 -4.17
CA PHE A 251 19.86 -3.90 -2.81
C PHE A 251 20.73 -4.54 -1.73
N MET A 252 21.31 -5.73 -1.96
CA MET A 252 22.37 -6.28 -1.08
C MET A 252 23.55 -5.32 -0.96
N SER A 253 24.06 -4.82 -2.10
CA SER A 253 25.14 -3.81 -2.11
C SER A 253 24.74 -2.57 -1.30
N LEU A 254 23.54 -2.06 -1.52
CA LEU A 254 23.03 -0.88 -0.84
C LEU A 254 22.85 -1.10 0.67
N LEU A 255 22.34 -2.24 1.09
CA LEU A 255 22.18 -2.60 2.51
C LEU A 255 23.52 -2.73 3.23
N TYR A 256 24.54 -3.34 2.60
CA TYR A 256 25.87 -3.40 3.17
C TYR A 256 26.50 -2.01 3.33
N ARG A 257 26.27 -1.08 2.39
CA ARG A 257 26.66 0.33 2.55
C ARG A 257 25.93 0.99 3.73
N GLN A 258 24.63 0.71 3.91
CA GLN A 258 23.88 1.21 5.07
C GLN A 258 24.37 0.58 6.37
N LYS A 259 24.79 -0.69 6.38
CA LYS A 259 25.40 -1.37 7.52
C LYS A 259 26.74 -0.73 7.90
N ALA A 260 27.57 -0.35 6.92
CA ALA A 260 28.85 0.32 7.13
C ALA A 260 28.70 1.59 7.96
N PHE A 261 27.61 2.37 7.77
CA PHE A 261 27.35 3.56 8.59
C PHE A 261 27.04 3.25 10.06
N GLY A 262 26.82 2.00 10.43
CA GLY A 262 26.78 1.58 11.83
C GLY A 262 28.16 1.38 12.48
N TYR A 263 29.24 1.43 11.67
CA TYR A 263 30.61 1.16 12.08
C TYR A 263 31.54 2.35 11.83
N LEU A 264 31.06 3.60 11.93
CA LEU A 264 31.86 4.80 11.65
C LEU A 264 33.05 4.97 12.60
N ASP A 265 32.98 4.39 13.80
CA ASP A 265 34.02 4.34 14.81
C ASP A 265 34.89 3.07 14.73
N LYS A 266 34.60 2.15 13.79
CA LYS A 266 35.24 0.85 13.61
C LYS A 266 35.68 0.65 12.15
N PRO A 267 36.84 1.22 11.75
CA PRO A 267 37.26 1.24 10.35
C PRO A 267 37.38 -0.16 9.70
N ALA A 268 37.80 -1.17 10.46
CA ALA A 268 37.96 -2.53 9.93
C ALA A 268 36.59 -3.15 9.57
N GLU A 269 35.60 -3.04 10.44
CA GLU A 269 34.24 -3.53 10.22
C GLU A 269 33.53 -2.74 9.10
N TRP A 270 33.80 -1.43 9.04
CA TRP A 270 33.30 -0.58 7.97
C TRP A 270 33.86 -1.04 6.62
N GLU A 271 35.18 -1.29 6.53
CA GLU A 271 35.84 -1.75 5.31
C GLU A 271 35.30 -3.10 4.82
N VAL A 272 35.11 -4.04 5.72
CA VAL A 272 34.47 -5.34 5.38
C VAL A 272 33.08 -5.11 4.75
N CYS A 273 32.26 -4.24 5.32
CA CYS A 273 30.94 -3.96 4.78
C CYS A 273 31.01 -3.33 3.38
N VAL A 274 31.92 -2.38 3.18
CA VAL A 274 32.06 -1.70 1.87
C VAL A 274 32.60 -2.65 0.82
N ASN A 275 33.60 -3.47 1.13
CA ASN A 275 34.13 -4.47 0.20
C ASN A 275 33.05 -5.48 -0.19
N THR A 276 32.26 -5.98 0.77
CA THR A 276 31.12 -6.86 0.49
C THR A 276 30.08 -6.16 -0.39
N ALA A 277 29.82 -4.87 -0.16
CA ALA A 277 28.91 -4.09 -1.01
C ALA A 277 29.40 -4.02 -2.46
N GLU A 278 30.72 -3.84 -2.70
CA GLU A 278 31.30 -3.82 -4.05
C GLU A 278 31.21 -5.19 -4.73
N GLU A 279 31.43 -6.29 -4.00
CA GLU A 279 31.23 -7.64 -4.52
C GLU A 279 29.78 -7.85 -5.02
N TRP A 280 28.80 -7.45 -4.21
CA TRP A 280 27.38 -7.56 -4.60
C TRP A 280 27.04 -6.65 -5.78
N ARG A 281 27.63 -5.44 -5.86
CA ARG A 281 27.50 -4.57 -7.03
C ARG A 281 28.05 -5.24 -8.28
N GLY A 282 29.21 -5.86 -8.17
CA GLY A 282 29.82 -6.63 -9.26
C GLY A 282 28.91 -7.74 -9.76
N LYS A 283 28.32 -8.54 -8.83
CA LYS A 283 27.35 -9.60 -9.17
C LYS A 283 26.10 -9.05 -9.88
N ALA A 284 25.56 -7.94 -9.40
CA ALA A 284 24.37 -7.31 -9.99
C ALA A 284 24.60 -6.80 -11.42
N THR A 285 25.84 -6.41 -11.76
CA THR A 285 26.20 -5.81 -13.06
C THR A 285 26.75 -6.80 -14.07
N GLN A 286 27.09 -8.04 -13.66
CA GLN A 286 27.59 -9.06 -14.59
C GLN A 286 26.57 -9.37 -15.69
N PRO A 287 26.98 -9.53 -16.95
CA PRO A 287 26.09 -10.03 -18.01
C PRO A 287 25.44 -11.34 -17.58
N VAL A 288 24.13 -11.50 -17.78
CA VAL A 288 23.51 -12.82 -17.64
C VAL A 288 24.16 -13.72 -18.65
N PRO A 289 24.73 -14.87 -18.26
CA PRO A 289 25.07 -15.90 -19.25
C PRO A 289 23.83 -16.13 -20.09
N ALA A 290 23.99 -16.13 -21.42
CA ALA A 290 22.87 -16.40 -22.32
C ALA A 290 22.31 -17.78 -21.93
N THR A 291 21.24 -17.80 -21.15
CA THR A 291 20.48 -19.00 -20.85
C THR A 291 20.02 -19.52 -22.20
N GLN A 292 20.37 -20.76 -22.53
CA GLN A 292 19.78 -21.49 -23.66
C GLN A 292 18.27 -21.22 -23.64
N PRO A 293 17.66 -20.91 -24.81
CA PRO A 293 16.23 -20.68 -24.87
C PRO A 293 15.53 -21.88 -24.25
N ALA A 294 14.73 -21.63 -23.22
CA ALA A 294 13.86 -22.64 -22.63
C ALA A 294 13.02 -23.22 -23.75
N ASN A 295 13.27 -24.48 -24.09
CA ASN A 295 12.49 -25.38 -24.92
C ASN A 295 11.64 -24.70 -26.00
N ALA A 296 12.17 -24.63 -27.22
CA ALA A 296 11.31 -24.58 -28.40
C ALA A 296 10.30 -25.74 -28.31
N PRO A 297 9.01 -25.54 -28.63
CA PRO A 297 8.06 -26.64 -28.67
C PRO A 297 8.61 -27.71 -29.61
N GLN A 298 8.76 -28.93 -29.11
CA GLN A 298 9.07 -30.08 -29.97
C GLN A 298 7.99 -30.16 -31.04
N ALA A 299 8.42 -30.02 -32.29
CA ALA A 299 7.54 -30.25 -33.43
C ALA A 299 6.92 -31.65 -33.30
N ALA A 300 5.62 -31.74 -33.38
CA ALA A 300 4.89 -33.00 -33.41
C ALA A 300 5.44 -33.85 -34.60
N PRO A 301 5.58 -35.18 -34.44
CA PRO A 301 6.04 -36.05 -35.53
C PRO A 301 5.02 -35.98 -36.67
N GLU A 302 5.53 -35.67 -37.87
CA GLU A 302 4.76 -35.75 -39.12
C GLU A 302 4.24 -37.18 -39.31
N THR A 303 2.93 -37.33 -39.24
CA THR A 303 2.28 -38.57 -39.68
C THR A 303 2.26 -38.61 -41.19
N THR A 304 3.08 -39.45 -41.77
CA THR A 304 3.05 -39.83 -43.20
C THR A 304 1.76 -40.58 -43.50
N PRO A 305 0.96 -40.19 -44.50
CA PRO A 305 -0.19 -40.98 -44.93
C PRO A 305 0.30 -42.11 -45.85
N THR A 306 -0.09 -43.32 -45.53
CA THR A 306 -0.11 -44.49 -46.44
C THR A 306 -1.46 -44.57 -47.15
#